data_97a46e59752d6c598bd022820aca2556
#
_entry.id   97a46e59752d6c598bd022820aca2556
#
_cell.length_a   1.000
_cell.length_b   1.000
_cell.length_c   1.000
_cell.angle_alpha   90.00
_cell.angle_beta   90.00
_cell.angle_gamma   90.00
#
_symmetry.space_group_name_H-M   'P 1'
#
loop_
_entity.id
_entity.type
_entity.pdbx_description
1 polymer ?
#
loop_
_entity_poly.entity_id
_entity_poly.type
_entity_poly.pdbx_seq_one_letter_code
_entity_poly.pdbx_strand_id
1 'polypeptide(L)'
;MKRVELKLLPRNTNERKSEKKQRKREGYIPVEIYGKGVDNVHAYMNLKDFNSLPHGETFLIVAEVNGDKRLCFLKEVQYGWLGDNPIHVDLYDISKVKEIDIEVPLEFVGTPAGVSLGGTFEIVLNTLTVRASVESIPDKITVDVSGLGLGDSLHVKDIQPPPNCTILDNPEEVVAVVLEPEAEETPTE
;
A
#
# COMPACT_ATOMS: atom_id res chain seq x y z
N MET A 1 -13.86 6.73 -3.14
CA MET A 1 -13.02 6.01 -2.16
C MET A 1 -13.84 5.01 -1.36
N LYS A 2 -13.41 3.77 -1.30
CA LYS A 2 -14.08 2.65 -0.62
C LYS A 2 -13.86 2.74 0.90
N ARG A 3 -14.90 2.50 1.68
CA ARG A 3 -14.82 2.42 3.15
C ARG A 3 -15.13 1.01 3.60
N VAL A 4 -14.27 0.46 4.46
CA VAL A 4 -14.41 -0.89 5.01
C VAL A 4 -14.65 -0.77 6.52
N GLU A 5 -15.72 -1.34 7.02
CA GLU A 5 -15.98 -1.38 8.46
C GLU A 5 -15.32 -2.62 9.07
N LEU A 6 -14.52 -2.43 10.11
CA LEU A 6 -13.84 -3.49 10.85
C LEU A 6 -14.19 -3.43 12.32
N LYS A 7 -14.64 -4.56 12.86
CA LYS A 7 -14.84 -4.73 14.31
C LYS A 7 -13.58 -5.34 14.92
N LEU A 8 -12.93 -4.57 15.77
CA LEU A 8 -11.69 -4.97 16.41
C LEU A 8 -11.94 -5.32 17.88
N LEU A 9 -11.25 -6.34 18.36
CA LEU A 9 -11.29 -6.72 19.77
C LEU A 9 -10.29 -5.88 20.56
N PRO A 10 -10.66 -5.30 21.72
CA PRO A 10 -9.72 -4.56 22.52
C PRO A 10 -8.60 -5.47 23.04
N ARG A 11 -7.37 -4.95 23.04
CA ARG A 11 -6.19 -5.66 23.52
C ARG A 11 -5.67 -4.98 24.79
N ASN A 12 -5.44 -5.79 25.82
CA ASN A 12 -4.76 -5.31 27.01
C ASN A 12 -3.24 -5.35 26.79
N THR A 13 -2.53 -4.24 27.00
CA THR A 13 -1.07 -4.16 26.83
C THR A 13 -0.33 -5.08 27.82
N ASN A 14 -0.94 -5.39 28.97
CA ASN A 14 -0.37 -6.24 30.02
C ASN A 14 -0.65 -7.74 29.83
N GLU A 15 -1.16 -8.16 28.68
CA GLU A 15 -1.38 -9.58 28.38
C GLU A 15 -0.10 -10.40 28.50
N ARG A 16 -0.24 -11.60 29.10
CA ARG A 16 0.86 -12.54 29.23
C ARG A 16 1.31 -13.07 27.87
N LYS A 17 2.59 -13.45 27.76
CA LYS A 17 3.15 -14.00 26.51
C LYS A 17 2.39 -15.23 26.01
N SER A 18 1.85 -16.06 26.92
CA SER A 18 1.02 -17.24 26.61
C SER A 18 -0.31 -16.85 25.94
N GLU A 19 -0.97 -15.81 26.43
CA GLU A 19 -2.23 -15.30 25.89
C GLU A 19 -2.03 -14.73 24.48
N LYS A 20 -0.98 -13.91 24.26
CA LYS A 20 -0.60 -13.40 22.95
C LYS A 20 -0.34 -14.53 21.96
N LYS A 21 0.33 -15.62 22.40
CA LYS A 21 0.60 -16.80 21.56
C LYS A 21 -0.69 -17.56 21.22
N GLN A 22 -1.61 -17.64 22.16
CA GLN A 22 -2.91 -18.26 21.95
C GLN A 22 -3.74 -17.45 20.95
N ARG A 23 -3.86 -16.13 21.09
CA ARG A 23 -4.55 -15.25 20.14
C ARG A 23 -4.01 -15.39 18.72
N LYS A 24 -2.69 -15.45 18.58
CA LYS A 24 -2.07 -15.68 17.27
C LYS A 24 -2.46 -17.04 16.66
N ARG A 25 -2.56 -18.10 17.47
CA ARG A 25 -3.03 -19.41 16.99
C ARG A 25 -4.50 -19.42 16.61
N GLU A 26 -5.31 -18.61 17.26
CA GLU A 26 -6.73 -18.39 16.95
C GLU A 26 -6.95 -17.52 15.71
N GLY A 27 -5.87 -17.06 15.06
CA GLY A 27 -5.95 -16.23 13.85
C GLY A 27 -6.19 -14.76 14.12
N TYR A 28 -5.78 -14.25 15.28
CA TYR A 28 -5.83 -12.84 15.59
C TYR A 28 -4.49 -12.15 15.35
N ILE A 29 -4.54 -11.00 14.69
CA ILE A 29 -3.40 -10.13 14.38
C ILE A 29 -3.46 -8.92 15.32
N PRO A 30 -2.38 -8.57 16.02
CA PRO A 30 -2.33 -7.33 16.78
C PRO A 30 -2.40 -6.12 15.85
N VAL A 31 -3.21 -5.15 16.28
CA VAL A 31 -3.42 -3.89 15.57
C VAL A 31 -3.12 -2.75 16.53
N GLU A 32 -2.42 -1.75 16.03
CA GLU A 32 -2.23 -0.50 16.74
C GLU A 32 -2.88 0.65 15.98
N ILE A 33 -3.74 1.42 16.66
CA ILE A 33 -4.41 2.59 16.11
C ILE A 33 -3.81 3.81 16.78
N TYR A 34 -3.18 4.67 16.02
CA TYR A 34 -2.56 5.90 16.50
C TYR A 34 -2.77 7.05 15.52
N GLY A 35 -2.60 8.28 15.99
CA GLY A 35 -2.77 9.46 15.16
C GLY A 35 -2.44 10.75 15.89
N LYS A 36 -2.48 11.85 15.15
CA LYS A 36 -2.15 13.15 15.71
C LYS A 36 -3.27 13.65 16.64
N GLY A 37 -2.95 13.80 17.93
CA GLY A 37 -3.87 14.34 18.91
C GLY A 37 -5.01 13.38 19.32
N VAL A 38 -4.79 12.06 19.13
CA VAL A 38 -5.67 10.98 19.60
C VAL A 38 -4.88 10.00 20.44
N ASP A 39 -5.56 9.36 21.39
CA ASP A 39 -4.95 8.32 22.23
C ASP A 39 -4.73 7.05 21.42
N ASN A 40 -3.59 6.39 21.65
CA ASN A 40 -3.29 5.12 21.03
C ASN A 40 -4.24 4.03 21.56
N VAL A 41 -4.76 3.24 20.63
CA VAL A 41 -5.64 2.11 20.95
C VAL A 41 -5.01 0.83 20.45
N HIS A 42 -4.88 -0.13 21.36
CA HIS A 42 -4.38 -1.46 21.03
C HIS A 42 -5.58 -2.41 20.85
N ALA A 43 -5.57 -3.14 19.76
CA ALA A 43 -6.65 -4.04 19.39
C ALA A 43 -6.14 -5.33 18.73
N TYR A 44 -7.05 -6.23 18.44
CA TYR A 44 -6.84 -7.42 17.63
C TYR A 44 -7.81 -7.41 16.45
N MET A 45 -7.32 -7.76 15.27
CA MET A 45 -8.09 -8.00 14.04
C MET A 45 -8.10 -9.49 13.75
N ASN A 46 -9.20 -10.01 13.22
CA ASN A 46 -9.23 -11.39 12.74
C ASN A 46 -8.51 -11.48 11.37
N LEU A 47 -7.75 -12.54 11.16
CA LEU A 47 -7.05 -12.80 9.89
C LEU A 47 -8.01 -12.87 8.69
N LYS A 48 -9.24 -13.36 8.90
CA LYS A 48 -10.27 -13.39 7.84
C LYS A 48 -10.68 -11.99 7.41
N ASP A 49 -10.85 -11.08 8.38
CA ASP A 49 -11.20 -9.69 8.10
C ASP A 49 -10.06 -8.97 7.37
N PHE A 50 -8.81 -9.24 7.78
CA PHE A 50 -7.63 -8.74 7.08
C PHE A 50 -7.57 -9.22 5.62
N ASN A 51 -7.80 -10.50 5.37
CA ASN A 51 -7.77 -11.07 4.01
C ASN A 51 -8.94 -10.60 3.13
N SER A 52 -9.99 -10.02 3.73
CA SER A 52 -11.12 -9.43 3.00
C SER A 52 -10.89 -7.97 2.59
N LEU A 53 -9.80 -7.37 3.05
CA LEU A 53 -9.44 -6.00 2.67
C LEU A 53 -9.17 -5.90 1.16
N PRO A 54 -9.53 -4.80 0.52
CA PRO A 54 -9.19 -4.57 -0.88
C PRO A 54 -7.68 -4.58 -1.11
N HIS A 55 -7.24 -5.18 -2.21
CA HIS A 55 -5.85 -5.16 -2.63
C HIS A 55 -5.71 -4.33 -3.91
N GLY A 56 -4.63 -3.57 -4.03
CA GLY A 56 -4.34 -2.77 -5.22
C GLY A 56 -5.15 -1.48 -5.37
N GLU A 57 -5.87 -1.08 -4.34
CA GLU A 57 -6.64 0.17 -4.28
C GLU A 57 -6.43 0.82 -2.92
N THR A 58 -6.43 2.15 -2.86
CA THR A 58 -6.45 2.89 -1.60
C THR A 58 -7.85 2.85 -0.99
N PHE A 59 -7.97 2.53 0.28
CA PHE A 59 -9.25 2.46 0.99
C PHE A 59 -9.13 3.01 2.40
N LEU A 60 -10.28 3.40 2.97
CA LEU A 60 -10.38 3.84 4.35
C LEU A 60 -11.01 2.75 5.21
N ILE A 61 -10.55 2.67 6.46
CA ILE A 61 -11.03 1.72 7.45
C ILE A 61 -11.80 2.47 8.52
N VAL A 62 -13.04 2.05 8.76
CA VAL A 62 -13.80 2.47 9.94
C VAL A 62 -13.56 1.41 11.02
N ALA A 63 -12.59 1.66 11.88
CA ALA A 63 -12.22 0.76 12.97
C ALA A 63 -13.16 0.98 14.17
N GLU A 64 -13.90 -0.05 14.57
CA GLU A 64 -14.75 -0.03 15.75
C GLU A 64 -14.10 -0.83 16.88
N VAL A 65 -13.79 -0.16 17.99
CA VAL A 65 -13.23 -0.77 19.21
C VAL A 65 -14.10 -0.37 20.39
N ASN A 66 -14.69 -1.32 21.09
CA ASN A 66 -15.59 -1.08 22.24
C ASN A 66 -16.76 -0.11 21.96
N GLY A 67 -17.23 -0.03 20.71
CA GLY A 67 -18.30 0.90 20.32
C GLY A 67 -17.80 2.26 19.82
N ASP A 68 -16.53 2.59 20.00
CA ASP A 68 -15.91 3.79 19.43
C ASP A 68 -15.51 3.52 17.98
N LYS A 69 -15.99 4.35 17.05
CA LYS A 69 -15.65 4.29 15.64
C LYS A 69 -14.60 5.33 15.30
N ARG A 70 -13.52 4.92 14.68
CA ARG A 70 -12.42 5.77 14.21
C ARG A 70 -12.21 5.59 12.72
N LEU A 71 -11.99 6.70 12.02
CA LEU A 71 -11.64 6.69 10.61
C LEU A 71 -10.14 6.61 10.48
N CYS A 72 -9.67 5.50 9.92
CA CYS A 72 -8.27 5.18 9.83
C CYS A 72 -7.89 4.81 8.38
N PHE A 73 -6.62 4.90 8.06
CA PHE A 73 -6.07 4.23 6.90
C PHE A 73 -5.00 3.21 7.32
N LEU A 74 -4.78 2.24 6.45
CA LEU A 74 -3.76 1.22 6.64
C LEU A 74 -2.39 1.84 6.37
N LYS A 75 -1.59 2.03 7.43
CA LYS A 75 -0.26 2.66 7.32
C LYS A 75 0.81 1.65 6.97
N GLU A 76 0.83 0.53 7.70
CA GLU A 76 1.85 -0.50 7.53
C GLU A 76 1.30 -1.86 7.91
N VAL A 77 1.76 -2.89 7.23
CA VAL A 77 1.55 -4.30 7.58
C VAL A 77 2.89 -4.97 7.71
N GLN A 78 3.18 -5.47 8.90
CA GLN A 78 4.38 -6.29 9.10
C GLN A 78 4.06 -7.74 8.82
N TYR A 79 4.87 -8.36 7.98
CA TYR A 79 4.76 -9.78 7.65
C TYR A 79 5.82 -10.60 8.37
N GLY A 80 5.53 -11.87 8.59
CA GLY A 80 6.50 -12.83 9.11
C GLY A 80 7.64 -13.06 8.13
N TRP A 81 8.69 -13.76 8.58
CA TRP A 81 9.87 -14.04 7.77
C TRP A 81 9.55 -14.63 6.37
N LEU A 82 8.52 -15.53 6.28
CA LEU A 82 8.15 -16.15 5.01
C LEU A 82 7.28 -15.21 4.12
N GLY A 83 6.95 -14.01 4.60
CA GLY A 83 6.20 -13.03 3.84
C GLY A 83 4.70 -13.31 3.67
N ASP A 84 4.21 -14.45 4.17
CA ASP A 84 2.85 -14.95 3.95
C ASP A 84 1.85 -14.64 5.09
N ASN A 85 2.36 -14.39 6.31
CA ASN A 85 1.53 -14.17 7.49
C ASN A 85 1.69 -12.75 8.04
N PRO A 86 0.61 -11.94 8.09
CA PRO A 86 0.65 -10.66 8.77
C PRO A 86 0.83 -10.88 10.29
N ILE A 87 1.81 -10.19 10.89
CA ILE A 87 2.15 -10.29 12.31
C ILE A 87 1.80 -9.06 13.10
N HIS A 88 1.66 -7.92 12.43
CA HIS A 88 1.25 -6.63 13.01
C HIS A 88 0.62 -5.74 11.95
N VAL A 89 -0.37 -4.95 12.33
CA VAL A 89 -1.05 -3.99 11.45
C VAL A 89 -1.09 -2.63 12.14
N ASP A 90 -0.65 -1.62 11.43
CA ASP A 90 -0.65 -0.23 11.88
C ASP A 90 -1.75 0.54 11.17
N LEU A 91 -2.68 1.08 11.95
CA LEU A 91 -3.76 1.92 11.49
C LEU A 91 -3.55 3.36 11.96
N TYR A 92 -3.52 4.29 11.02
CA TYR A 92 -3.38 5.70 11.34
C TYR A 92 -4.75 6.38 11.37
N ASP A 93 -5.12 6.95 12.54
CA ASP A 93 -6.36 7.68 12.73
C ASP A 93 -6.27 9.06 12.08
N ILE A 94 -7.14 9.30 11.10
CA ILE A 94 -7.18 10.53 10.30
C ILE A 94 -8.32 11.49 10.70
N SER A 95 -9.04 11.18 11.78
CA SER A 95 -10.22 11.96 12.19
C SER A 95 -9.90 13.42 12.51
N LYS A 96 -8.67 13.74 12.90
CA LYS A 96 -8.22 15.10 13.25
C LYS A 96 -7.15 15.66 12.34
N VAL A 97 -6.89 15.02 11.20
CA VAL A 97 -5.84 15.41 10.27
C VAL A 97 -6.46 15.96 8.99
N LYS A 98 -5.91 17.04 8.45
CA LYS A 98 -6.38 17.65 7.20
C LYS A 98 -5.66 17.08 5.97
N GLU A 99 -4.36 16.85 6.10
CA GLU A 99 -3.49 16.33 5.04
C GLU A 99 -2.71 15.15 5.58
N ILE A 100 -2.53 14.14 4.75
CA ILE A 100 -1.80 12.91 5.08
C ILE A 100 -0.86 12.53 3.96
N ASP A 101 0.23 11.88 4.32
CA ASP A 101 1.17 11.27 3.40
C ASP A 101 0.84 9.77 3.32
N ILE A 102 0.42 9.32 2.13
CA ILE A 102 -0.03 7.96 1.88
C ILE A 102 0.65 7.39 0.64
N GLU A 103 0.83 6.08 0.62
CA GLU A 103 1.24 5.34 -0.56
C GLU A 103 0.01 5.00 -1.41
N VAL A 104 0.02 5.45 -2.66
CA VAL A 104 -1.05 5.20 -3.61
C VAL A 104 -0.54 4.26 -4.69
N PRO A 105 -1.27 3.17 -4.98
CA PRO A 105 -0.87 2.21 -6.00
C PRO A 105 -0.93 2.82 -7.40
N LEU A 106 0.03 2.39 -8.25
CA LEU A 106 0.08 2.72 -9.67
C LEU A 106 -0.67 1.69 -10.50
N GLU A 107 -1.47 2.16 -11.43
CA GLU A 107 -2.11 1.34 -12.46
C GLU A 107 -1.49 1.68 -13.81
N PHE A 108 -0.77 0.74 -14.38
CA PHE A 108 -0.16 0.90 -15.70
C PHE A 108 -1.18 0.54 -16.78
N VAL A 109 -1.41 1.47 -17.71
CA VAL A 109 -2.36 1.30 -18.82
C VAL A 109 -1.61 1.35 -20.14
N GLY A 110 -2.02 0.51 -21.07
CA GLY A 110 -1.39 0.36 -22.38
C GLY A 110 -0.33 -0.74 -22.41
N THR A 111 0.19 -1.01 -23.61
CA THR A 111 1.31 -1.93 -23.81
C THR A 111 2.48 -1.13 -24.35
N PRO A 112 3.65 -1.15 -23.67
CA PRO A 112 4.82 -0.43 -24.14
C PRO A 112 5.20 -0.83 -25.57
N ALA A 113 5.51 0.15 -26.43
CA ALA A 113 5.94 -0.10 -27.79
C ALA A 113 7.18 -0.99 -27.86
N GLY A 114 8.10 -0.86 -26.90
CA GLY A 114 9.30 -1.67 -26.80
C GLY A 114 9.04 -3.15 -26.53
N VAL A 115 7.94 -3.51 -25.84
CA VAL A 115 7.55 -4.92 -25.64
C VAL A 115 7.16 -5.56 -26.99
N SER A 116 6.49 -4.82 -27.87
CA SER A 116 6.16 -5.28 -29.22
C SER A 116 7.40 -5.52 -30.09
N LEU A 117 8.53 -4.93 -29.71
CA LEU A 117 9.84 -5.10 -30.37
C LEU A 117 10.72 -6.17 -29.69
N GLY A 118 10.16 -6.91 -28.71
CA GLY A 118 10.85 -7.99 -28.03
C GLY A 118 11.48 -7.60 -26.68
N GLY A 119 11.28 -6.36 -26.21
CA GLY A 119 11.74 -5.91 -24.89
C GLY A 119 10.92 -6.51 -23.72
N THR A 120 11.51 -6.47 -22.54
CA THR A 120 10.86 -6.89 -21.29
C THR A 120 10.46 -5.66 -20.48
N PHE A 121 9.16 -5.54 -20.14
CA PHE A 121 8.67 -4.48 -19.29
C PHE A 121 8.85 -4.86 -17.81
N GLU A 122 9.56 -4.03 -17.07
CA GLU A 122 9.81 -4.22 -15.64
C GLU A 122 9.28 -3.03 -14.85
N ILE A 123 8.52 -3.34 -13.80
CA ILE A 123 7.99 -2.35 -12.87
C ILE A 123 8.92 -2.30 -11.66
N VAL A 124 9.52 -1.13 -11.42
CA VAL A 124 10.43 -0.89 -10.29
C VAL A 124 9.66 -0.41 -9.07
N LEU A 125 8.70 0.51 -9.27
CA LEU A 125 7.84 1.03 -8.21
C LEU A 125 6.37 0.71 -8.50
N ASN A 126 5.70 0.12 -7.52
CA ASN A 126 4.28 -0.21 -7.59
C ASN A 126 3.39 0.85 -6.93
N THR A 127 3.97 1.71 -6.09
CA THR A 127 3.28 2.73 -5.32
C THR A 127 4.05 4.04 -5.37
N LEU A 128 3.35 5.17 -5.20
CA LEU A 128 3.96 6.47 -4.98
C LEU A 128 3.43 7.09 -3.69
N THR A 129 4.33 7.74 -2.96
CA THR A 129 3.98 8.50 -1.76
C THR A 129 3.43 9.87 -2.17
N VAL A 130 2.18 10.10 -1.86
CA VAL A 130 1.53 11.38 -2.14
C VAL A 130 1.02 12.04 -0.88
N ARG A 131 1.15 13.36 -0.83
CA ARG A 131 0.45 14.18 0.16
C ARG A 131 -0.87 14.60 -0.41
N ALA A 132 -1.96 14.22 0.27
CA ALA A 132 -3.32 14.52 -0.13
C ALA A 132 -4.17 14.98 1.05
N SER A 133 -5.22 15.76 0.77
CA SER A 133 -6.24 16.02 1.77
C SER A 133 -7.11 14.76 1.95
N VAL A 134 -7.58 14.51 3.19
CA VAL A 134 -8.40 13.33 3.52
C VAL A 134 -9.62 13.17 2.60
N GLU A 135 -10.15 14.27 2.06
CA GLU A 135 -11.33 14.28 1.18
C GLU A 135 -10.99 13.96 -0.28
N SER A 136 -9.74 14.17 -0.71
CA SER A 136 -9.30 14.05 -2.11
C SER A 136 -8.24 12.95 -2.34
N ILE A 137 -8.17 11.96 -1.46
CA ILE A 137 -7.26 10.82 -1.62
C ILE A 137 -7.66 10.03 -2.88
N PRO A 138 -6.77 9.83 -3.85
CA PRO A 138 -7.06 9.02 -5.03
C PRO A 138 -7.07 7.52 -4.70
N ASP A 139 -7.91 6.75 -5.39
CA ASP A 139 -7.94 5.30 -5.24
C ASP A 139 -6.71 4.64 -5.87
N LYS A 140 -6.23 5.18 -6.99
CA LYS A 140 -5.05 4.75 -7.75
C LYS A 140 -4.56 5.89 -8.62
N ILE A 141 -3.31 5.82 -9.09
CA ILE A 141 -2.73 6.73 -10.07
C ILE A 141 -2.57 5.96 -11.37
N THR A 142 -3.25 6.39 -12.42
CA THR A 142 -3.16 5.77 -13.74
C THR A 142 -1.99 6.34 -14.52
N VAL A 143 -1.14 5.47 -15.04
CA VAL A 143 0.07 5.80 -15.79
C VAL A 143 0.02 5.14 -17.14
N ASP A 144 0.07 5.93 -18.21
CA ASP A 144 0.12 5.42 -19.58
C ASP A 144 1.57 5.09 -19.97
N VAL A 145 1.79 3.82 -20.30
CA VAL A 145 3.11 3.30 -20.69
C VAL A 145 3.23 2.97 -22.18
N SER A 146 2.19 3.25 -22.97
CA SER A 146 2.15 2.89 -24.40
C SER A 146 3.26 3.54 -25.22
N GLY A 147 3.76 4.71 -24.79
CA GLY A 147 4.82 5.45 -25.48
C GLY A 147 6.24 4.96 -25.22
N LEU A 148 6.46 4.02 -24.29
CA LEU A 148 7.80 3.58 -23.92
C LEU A 148 8.39 2.66 -24.99
N GLY A 149 9.55 3.05 -25.55
CA GLY A 149 10.36 2.26 -26.48
C GLY A 149 11.32 1.29 -25.78
N LEU A 150 12.16 0.62 -26.57
CA LEU A 150 13.26 -0.21 -26.04
C LEU A 150 14.29 0.68 -25.33
N GLY A 151 14.72 0.27 -24.15
CA GLY A 151 15.69 1.00 -23.33
C GLY A 151 15.12 2.23 -22.62
N ASP A 152 13.85 2.59 -22.83
CA ASP A 152 13.24 3.74 -22.18
C ASP A 152 12.88 3.45 -20.73
N SER A 153 13.00 4.48 -19.90
CA SER A 153 12.58 4.46 -18.49
C SER A 153 11.59 5.57 -18.22
N LEU A 154 10.59 5.26 -17.40
CA LEU A 154 9.61 6.21 -16.88
C LEU A 154 10.04 6.65 -15.49
N HIS A 155 10.11 7.94 -15.26
CA HIS A 155 10.48 8.52 -13.96
C HIS A 155 9.25 9.12 -13.26
N VAL A 156 9.38 9.33 -11.95
CA VAL A 156 8.34 9.98 -11.14
C VAL A 156 7.93 11.35 -11.68
N LYS A 157 8.87 12.15 -12.20
CA LYS A 157 8.62 13.47 -12.80
C LYS A 157 7.71 13.45 -14.03
N ASP A 158 7.65 12.30 -14.74
CA ASP A 158 6.84 12.13 -15.94
C ASP A 158 5.37 11.81 -15.64
N ILE A 159 5.09 11.52 -14.34
CA ILE A 159 3.75 11.19 -13.87
C ILE A 159 3.02 12.47 -13.44
N GLN A 160 1.84 12.67 -13.99
CA GLN A 160 1.00 13.80 -13.58
C GLN A 160 0.35 13.53 -12.22
N PRO A 161 0.58 14.40 -11.23
CA PRO A 161 -0.06 14.23 -9.92
C PRO A 161 -1.58 14.37 -10.04
N PRO A 162 -2.35 13.57 -9.30
CA PRO A 162 -3.79 13.75 -9.21
C PRO A 162 -4.17 15.13 -8.66
N PRO A 163 -5.39 15.62 -8.94
CA PRO A 163 -5.84 16.93 -8.44
C PRO A 163 -5.78 16.97 -6.91
N ASN A 164 -5.28 18.08 -6.36
CA ASN A 164 -5.09 18.33 -4.93
C ASN A 164 -4.14 17.34 -4.23
N CYS A 165 -3.22 16.73 -4.98
CA CYS A 165 -2.18 15.85 -4.44
C CYS A 165 -0.80 16.36 -4.85
N THR A 166 0.19 16.12 -3.99
CA THR A 166 1.60 16.41 -4.25
C THR A 166 2.40 15.13 -4.09
N ILE A 167 3.16 14.75 -5.11
CA ILE A 167 4.07 13.59 -5.04
C ILE A 167 5.27 13.99 -4.17
N LEU A 168 5.65 13.13 -3.23
CA LEU A 168 6.76 13.35 -2.30
C LEU A 168 8.02 12.58 -2.66
N ASP A 169 7.90 11.55 -3.51
CA ASP A 169 9.02 10.74 -3.95
C ASP A 169 10.00 11.54 -4.82
N ASN A 170 11.21 11.03 -4.95
CA ASN A 170 12.25 11.69 -5.72
C ASN A 170 11.86 11.74 -7.22
N PRO A 171 11.82 12.92 -7.84
CA PRO A 171 11.47 13.08 -9.26
C PRO A 171 12.31 12.27 -10.24
N GLU A 172 13.57 11.98 -9.89
CA GLU A 172 14.52 11.23 -10.73
C GLU A 172 14.43 9.70 -10.53
N GLU A 173 13.55 9.24 -9.63
CA GLU A 173 13.37 7.81 -9.36
C GLU A 173 12.66 7.13 -10.52
N VAL A 174 13.14 5.92 -10.88
CA VAL A 174 12.59 5.13 -11.98
C VAL A 174 11.37 4.37 -11.48
N VAL A 175 10.25 4.52 -12.19
CA VAL A 175 8.99 3.84 -11.90
C VAL A 175 8.86 2.55 -12.68
N ALA A 176 9.21 2.60 -13.97
CA ALA A 176 9.18 1.44 -14.86
C ALA A 176 10.24 1.57 -15.95
N VAL A 177 10.68 0.46 -16.49
CA VAL A 177 11.69 0.41 -17.54
C VAL A 177 11.34 -0.68 -18.56
N VAL A 178 11.68 -0.45 -19.82
CA VAL A 178 11.61 -1.48 -20.88
C VAL A 178 13.04 -1.89 -21.20
N LEU A 179 13.41 -3.08 -20.76
CA LEU A 179 14.73 -3.65 -21.01
C LEU A 179 14.82 -4.14 -22.45
N GLU A 180 15.98 -3.97 -23.08
CA GLU A 180 16.28 -4.58 -24.37
C GLU A 180 16.36 -6.10 -24.24
N PRO A 181 15.94 -6.88 -25.25
CA PRO A 181 16.11 -8.31 -25.22
C PRO A 181 17.62 -8.65 -25.14
N GLU A 182 18.00 -9.50 -24.17
CA GLU A 182 19.35 -10.07 -24.16
C GLU A 182 19.55 -10.83 -25.48
N ALA A 183 20.53 -10.39 -26.29
CA ALA A 183 20.95 -11.15 -27.42
C ALA A 183 21.48 -12.50 -26.91
N GLU A 184 20.80 -13.61 -27.24
CA GLU A 184 21.34 -14.94 -27.01
C GLU A 184 22.72 -15.01 -27.72
N GLU A 185 23.78 -14.97 -26.91
CA GLU A 185 25.09 -15.34 -27.41
C GLU A 185 25.00 -16.80 -27.86
N THR A 186 24.80 -17.01 -29.16
CA THR A 186 24.96 -18.32 -29.72
C THR A 186 26.39 -18.78 -29.44
N PRO A 187 26.57 -19.91 -28.72
CA PRO A 187 27.91 -20.44 -28.54
C PRO A 187 28.46 -20.78 -29.91
N THR A 188 29.46 -20.04 -30.36
CA THR A 188 30.27 -20.42 -31.54
C THR A 188 31.04 -21.66 -31.18
N GLU A 189 30.71 -22.76 -31.83
CA GLU A 189 31.47 -24.00 -31.89
C GLU A 189 32.90 -23.76 -32.42
#